data_b40f75cd892a27a31eea2e13d56b40ca
#
_entry.id   b40f75cd892a27a31eea2e13d56b40ca
#
_cell.length_a   1.000
_cell.length_b   1.000
_cell.length_c   1.000
_cell.angle_alpha   90.00
_cell.angle_beta   90.00
_cell.angle_gamma   90.00
#
_symmetry.space_group_name_H-M   'P 1'
#
loop_
_entity.id
_entity.type
_entity.pdbx_description
1 polymer ?
#
loop_
_entity_poly.entity_id
_entity_poly.type
_entity_poly.pdbx_seq_one_letter_code
_entity_poly.pdbx_strand_id
1 'polypeptide(L)'
;MNKKKFVVVGGGTGTHTVLRGLRHYVDTIDITAVVSMADSGGSTGRLRDEFGQLPVGDVRNALTALAADGDEQDQLLRQLFSYRFDRGNGLSGHSFGNLLLTALIDILGSEIKAIEATSRILRGAGKVIPITTDNVHLVAEYEDGKIVVGENDIDDSSVNSLQSRIVNLSLTPKANLTLSAREALLEADLIIFGPGDLYTSVLANCVVDGF
;
A
#
# COMPACT_ATOMS: atom_id res chain seq x y z
N MET A 1 7.66 -10.94 28.29
CA MET A 1 6.73 -11.71 27.42
C MET A 1 7.08 -11.37 25.99
N ASN A 2 7.14 -12.35 25.09
CA ASN A 2 7.28 -12.04 23.66
C ASN A 2 5.99 -11.37 23.20
N LYS A 3 6.12 -10.28 22.44
CA LYS A 3 4.98 -9.61 21.82
C LYS A 3 4.33 -10.54 20.79
N LYS A 4 3.03 -10.43 20.62
CA LYS A 4 2.30 -11.15 19.57
C LYS A 4 2.52 -10.48 18.22
N LYS A 5 2.78 -11.27 17.18
CA LYS A 5 3.04 -10.80 15.83
C LYS A 5 1.72 -10.65 15.06
N PHE A 6 1.30 -9.42 14.81
CA PHE A 6 0.10 -9.10 14.05
C PHE A 6 0.50 -8.63 12.66
N VAL A 7 -0.04 -9.29 11.65
CA VAL A 7 0.17 -8.91 10.25
C VAL A 7 -1.15 -8.37 9.68
N VAL A 8 -1.11 -7.15 9.15
CA VAL A 8 -2.26 -6.55 8.47
C VAL A 8 -1.97 -6.56 6.98
N VAL A 9 -2.82 -7.25 6.22
CA VAL A 9 -2.70 -7.38 4.76
C VAL A 9 -3.74 -6.49 4.09
N GLY A 10 -3.34 -5.70 3.11
CA GLY A 10 -4.28 -4.88 2.33
C GLY A 10 -3.65 -3.61 1.79
N GLY A 11 -4.51 -2.69 1.35
CA GLY A 11 -4.18 -1.37 0.84
C GLY A 11 -5.25 -0.34 1.24
N GLY A 12 -5.07 0.90 0.82
CA GLY A 12 -6.08 1.94 0.95
C GLY A 12 -6.38 2.43 2.37
N THR A 13 -7.52 3.11 2.48
CA THR A 13 -7.97 3.81 3.70
C THR A 13 -8.38 2.84 4.82
N GLY A 14 -8.94 1.68 4.46
CA GLY A 14 -9.38 0.71 5.46
C GLY A 14 -8.21 0.11 6.23
N THR A 15 -7.19 -0.33 5.53
CA THR A 15 -5.94 -0.82 6.13
C THR A 15 -5.28 0.26 7.00
N HIS A 16 -5.25 1.52 6.55
CA HIS A 16 -4.79 2.66 7.34
C HIS A 16 -5.55 2.76 8.68
N THR A 17 -6.87 2.63 8.66
CA THR A 17 -7.71 2.74 9.86
C THR A 17 -7.39 1.65 10.88
N VAL A 18 -7.23 0.40 10.43
CA VAL A 18 -6.84 -0.73 11.29
C VAL A 18 -5.46 -0.52 11.90
N LEU A 19 -4.47 -0.17 11.08
CA LEU A 19 -3.09 0.08 11.54
C LEU A 19 -3.03 1.22 12.56
N ARG A 20 -3.78 2.30 12.33
CA ARG A 20 -3.89 3.42 13.27
C ARG A 20 -4.46 2.99 14.62
N GLY A 21 -5.43 2.08 14.63
CA GLY A 21 -5.98 1.50 15.86
C GLY A 21 -4.96 0.61 16.58
N LEU A 22 -4.33 -0.31 15.85
CA LEU A 22 -3.36 -1.25 16.41
C LEU A 22 -2.10 -0.55 16.97
N ARG A 23 -1.71 0.58 16.41
CA ARG A 23 -0.56 1.36 16.89
C ARG A 23 -0.59 1.66 18.38
N HIS A 24 -1.76 1.80 18.98
CA HIS A 24 -1.89 2.05 20.42
C HIS A 24 -1.53 0.83 21.30
N TYR A 25 -1.27 -0.32 20.70
CA TYR A 25 -0.96 -1.58 21.40
C TYR A 25 0.48 -2.07 21.19
N VAL A 26 1.38 -1.21 20.68
CA VAL A 26 2.77 -1.58 20.33
C VAL A 26 3.59 -2.07 21.52
N ASP A 27 3.17 -1.82 22.74
CA ASP A 27 3.81 -2.38 23.93
C ASP A 27 3.56 -3.89 24.09
N THR A 28 2.48 -4.41 23.49
CA THR A 28 2.02 -5.80 23.61
C THR A 28 2.08 -6.59 22.31
N ILE A 29 2.03 -5.91 21.15
CA ILE A 29 2.05 -6.51 19.83
C ILE A 29 3.15 -5.92 18.95
N ASP A 30 3.70 -6.76 18.07
CA ASP A 30 4.54 -6.34 16.94
C ASP A 30 3.67 -6.25 15.69
N ILE A 31 3.63 -5.08 15.06
CA ILE A 31 2.76 -4.81 13.91
C ILE A 31 3.59 -4.86 12.63
N THR A 32 3.11 -5.63 11.66
CA THR A 32 3.63 -5.60 10.29
C THR A 32 2.47 -5.36 9.31
N ALA A 33 2.60 -4.35 8.48
CA ALA A 33 1.70 -4.12 7.35
C ALA A 33 2.30 -4.74 6.09
N VAL A 34 1.60 -5.68 5.47
CA VAL A 34 1.92 -6.22 4.13
C VAL A 34 0.99 -5.52 3.13
N VAL A 35 1.57 -4.74 2.23
CA VAL A 35 0.83 -3.73 1.48
C VAL A 35 0.80 -4.05 0.00
N SER A 36 -0.37 -3.88 -0.62
CA SER A 36 -0.57 -4.01 -2.06
C SER A 36 0.33 -3.07 -2.86
N MET A 37 0.80 -3.56 -4.01
CA MET A 37 1.60 -2.82 -4.98
C MET A 37 0.90 -2.72 -6.34
N ALA A 38 -0.44 -2.78 -6.35
CA ALA A 38 -1.25 -2.71 -7.56
C ALA A 38 -1.96 -1.36 -7.78
N ASP A 39 -1.81 -0.38 -6.83
CA ASP A 39 -2.43 0.95 -6.93
C ASP A 39 -2.00 1.65 -8.24
N SER A 40 -2.98 2.07 -9.03
CA SER A 40 -2.78 2.77 -10.30
C SER A 40 -3.42 4.16 -10.32
N GLY A 41 -3.99 4.62 -9.20
CA GLY A 41 -4.77 5.82 -9.12
C GLY A 41 -3.99 7.12 -8.84
N GLY A 42 -4.56 8.23 -9.25
CA GLY A 42 -4.20 9.60 -8.84
C GLY A 42 -2.70 9.96 -8.88
N SER A 43 -2.15 10.38 -7.74
CA SER A 43 -0.72 10.73 -7.60
C SER A 43 0.20 9.54 -7.80
N THR A 44 -0.21 8.36 -7.36
CA THR A 44 0.57 7.12 -7.45
C THR A 44 0.77 6.72 -8.91
N GLY A 45 -0.31 6.65 -9.69
CA GLY A 45 -0.27 6.30 -11.11
C GLY A 45 0.63 7.26 -11.89
N ARG A 46 0.47 8.57 -11.70
CA ARG A 46 1.31 9.57 -12.39
C ARG A 46 2.80 9.43 -12.10
N LEU A 47 3.17 9.21 -10.84
CA LEU A 47 4.58 9.02 -10.46
C LEU A 47 5.13 7.69 -10.99
N ARG A 48 4.30 6.64 -11.00
CA ARG A 48 4.65 5.36 -11.60
C ARG A 48 4.94 5.50 -13.11
N ASP A 49 4.08 6.21 -13.83
CA ASP A 49 4.23 6.43 -15.27
C ASP A 49 5.43 7.31 -15.60
N GLU A 50 5.70 8.34 -14.78
CA GLU A 50 6.77 9.32 -15.02
C GLU A 50 8.16 8.81 -14.62
N PHE A 51 8.27 8.07 -13.50
CA PHE A 51 9.53 7.61 -12.93
C PHE A 51 9.78 6.10 -13.10
N GLY A 52 8.80 5.33 -13.58
CA GLY A 52 8.92 3.86 -13.71
C GLY A 52 9.01 3.13 -12.37
N GLN A 53 8.66 3.78 -11.26
CA GLN A 53 8.76 3.26 -9.91
C GLN A 53 7.51 2.47 -9.50
N LEU A 54 7.63 1.70 -8.41
CA LEU A 54 6.49 1.01 -7.83
C LEU A 54 5.46 1.99 -7.24
N PRO A 55 4.17 1.62 -7.19
CA PRO A 55 3.13 2.45 -6.62
C PRO A 55 3.30 2.61 -5.11
N VAL A 56 3.57 3.84 -4.66
CA VAL A 56 3.86 4.14 -3.26
C VAL A 56 2.65 4.61 -2.44
N GLY A 57 1.47 4.70 -3.04
CA GLY A 57 0.27 5.27 -2.40
C GLY A 57 -0.16 4.52 -1.15
N ASP A 58 -0.32 3.22 -1.25
CA ASP A 58 -0.72 2.36 -0.14
C ASP A 58 0.39 2.21 0.91
N VAL A 59 1.64 2.13 0.47
CA VAL A 59 2.82 2.18 1.36
C VAL A 59 2.83 3.47 2.19
N ARG A 60 2.60 4.62 1.55
CA ARG A 60 2.49 5.91 2.23
C ARG A 60 1.35 5.91 3.25
N ASN A 61 0.19 5.35 2.91
CA ASN A 61 -0.95 5.24 3.81
C ASN A 61 -0.60 4.40 5.06
N ALA A 62 0.05 3.26 4.88
CA ALA A 62 0.47 2.40 5.99
C ALA A 62 1.54 3.08 6.87
N LEU A 63 2.56 3.71 6.26
CA LEU A 63 3.58 4.47 6.98
C LEU A 63 2.96 5.60 7.80
N THR A 64 2.01 6.34 7.23
CA THR A 64 1.30 7.43 7.93
C THR A 64 0.47 6.90 9.10
N ALA A 65 -0.17 5.75 8.94
CA ALA A 65 -0.97 5.12 10.00
C ALA A 65 -0.12 4.71 11.20
N LEU A 66 1.09 4.21 10.93
CA LEU A 66 2.04 3.77 11.96
C LEU A 66 2.97 4.88 12.47
N ALA A 67 2.96 6.07 11.85
CA ALA A 67 3.81 7.19 12.27
C ALA A 67 3.53 7.63 13.71
N ALA A 68 4.57 8.05 14.44
CA ALA A 68 4.41 8.61 15.78
C ALA A 68 3.49 9.84 15.80
N ASP A 69 2.83 10.07 16.93
CA ASP A 69 1.97 11.23 17.16
C ASP A 69 2.14 11.83 18.58
N GLY A 70 3.32 11.61 19.16
CA GLY A 70 3.60 11.98 20.54
C GLY A 70 3.72 13.48 20.76
N ASP A 71 4.66 14.13 20.06
CA ASP A 71 4.96 15.54 20.23
C ASP A 71 4.51 16.39 19.00
N GLU A 72 4.67 17.71 19.09
CA GLU A 72 4.34 18.63 17.99
C GLU A 72 5.13 18.32 16.71
N GLN A 73 6.36 17.86 16.85
CA GLN A 73 7.22 17.52 15.70
C GLN A 73 6.72 16.27 15.00
N ASP A 74 6.30 15.25 15.74
CA ASP A 74 5.71 14.04 15.18
C ASP A 74 4.40 14.37 14.45
N GLN A 75 3.55 15.22 15.05
CA GLN A 75 2.30 15.66 14.44
C GLN A 75 2.54 16.45 13.15
N LEU A 76 3.52 17.36 13.14
CA LEU A 76 3.87 18.15 11.96
C LEU A 76 4.41 17.24 10.84
N LEU A 77 5.27 16.28 11.16
CA LEU A 77 5.79 15.30 10.18
C LEU A 77 4.67 14.48 9.56
N ARG A 78 3.71 14.01 10.35
CA ARG A 78 2.54 13.29 9.83
C ARG A 78 1.68 14.17 8.93
N GLN A 79 1.42 15.41 9.32
CA GLN A 79 0.67 16.37 8.51
C GLN A 79 1.39 16.63 7.20
N LEU A 80 2.70 16.87 7.23
CA LEU A 80 3.52 17.07 6.05
C LEU A 80 3.50 15.85 5.13
N PHE A 81 3.67 14.65 5.68
CA PHE A 81 3.68 13.41 4.90
C PHE A 81 2.31 13.10 4.27
N SER A 82 1.23 13.55 4.91
CA SER A 82 -0.14 13.42 4.41
C SER A 82 -0.56 14.60 3.51
N TYR A 83 0.25 15.67 3.47
CA TYR A 83 -0.09 16.87 2.73
C TYR A 83 -0.26 16.58 1.24
N ARG A 84 -1.34 17.12 0.67
CA ARG A 84 -1.61 17.04 -0.77
C ARG A 84 -1.63 18.45 -1.37
N PHE A 85 -0.88 18.63 -2.43
CA PHE A 85 -0.84 19.90 -3.15
C PHE A 85 -2.17 20.11 -3.88
N ASP A 86 -2.81 21.24 -3.65
CA ASP A 86 -4.07 21.67 -4.29
C ASP A 86 -3.88 22.64 -5.45
N ARG A 87 -2.62 23.11 -5.64
CA ARG A 87 -2.24 24.12 -6.63
C ARG A 87 -0.83 23.87 -7.15
N GLY A 88 -0.48 24.61 -8.26
CA GLY A 88 0.80 24.47 -8.96
C GLY A 88 0.70 23.44 -10.10
N ASN A 89 1.04 23.87 -11.33
CA ASN A 89 0.81 23.11 -12.57
C ASN A 89 1.44 21.70 -12.57
N GLY A 90 2.59 21.51 -11.91
CA GLY A 90 3.26 20.21 -11.84
C GLY A 90 2.98 19.44 -10.55
N LEU A 91 2.55 20.10 -9.47
CA LEU A 91 2.41 19.48 -8.15
C LEU A 91 0.97 19.17 -7.76
N SER A 92 -0.01 19.87 -8.36
CA SER A 92 -1.42 19.71 -8.01
C SER A 92 -1.87 18.25 -8.08
N GLY A 93 -2.48 17.79 -6.97
CA GLY A 93 -2.93 16.41 -6.80
C GLY A 93 -1.86 15.44 -6.29
N HIS A 94 -0.57 15.81 -6.26
CA HIS A 94 0.46 14.98 -5.64
C HIS A 94 0.43 15.10 -4.11
N SER A 95 0.69 13.99 -3.39
CA SER A 95 0.97 14.07 -1.97
C SER A 95 2.47 14.23 -1.72
N PHE A 96 2.84 15.04 -0.71
CA PHE A 96 4.24 15.20 -0.33
C PHE A 96 4.89 13.86 0.04
N GLY A 97 4.18 12.99 0.74
CA GLY A 97 4.70 11.68 1.12
C GLY A 97 5.02 10.78 -0.08
N ASN A 98 4.20 10.82 -1.16
CA ASN A 98 4.53 10.10 -2.39
C ASN A 98 5.79 10.68 -3.04
N LEU A 99 5.92 12.02 -3.12
CA LEU A 99 7.10 12.68 -3.68
C LEU A 99 8.36 12.35 -2.85
N LEU A 100 8.26 12.35 -1.53
CA LEU A 100 9.37 11.98 -0.64
C LEU A 100 9.81 10.53 -0.86
N LEU A 101 8.86 9.59 -0.93
CA LEU A 101 9.16 8.18 -1.21
C LEU A 101 9.82 8.03 -2.57
N THR A 102 9.30 8.68 -3.61
CA THR A 102 9.89 8.70 -4.95
C THR A 102 11.33 9.17 -4.92
N ALA A 103 11.61 10.29 -4.25
CA ALA A 103 12.97 10.82 -4.11
C ALA A 103 13.89 9.87 -3.32
N LEU A 104 13.39 9.23 -2.27
CA LEU A 104 14.18 8.27 -1.49
C LEU A 104 14.46 6.99 -2.27
N ILE A 105 13.54 6.54 -3.12
CA ILE A 105 13.78 5.40 -4.02
C ILE A 105 14.93 5.72 -4.98
N ASP A 106 14.90 6.90 -5.56
CA ASP A 106 15.94 7.37 -6.49
C ASP A 106 17.32 7.48 -5.80
N ILE A 107 17.36 8.09 -4.61
CA ILE A 107 18.60 8.25 -3.82
C ILE A 107 19.18 6.92 -3.35
N LEU A 108 18.32 5.99 -2.88
CA LEU A 108 18.75 4.74 -2.23
C LEU A 108 18.82 3.56 -3.20
N GLY A 109 18.27 3.70 -4.42
CA GLY A 109 18.21 2.67 -5.44
C GLY A 109 17.41 1.43 -5.03
N SER A 110 16.46 1.58 -4.07
CA SER A 110 15.67 0.46 -3.57
C SER A 110 14.41 0.96 -2.86
N GLU A 111 13.26 0.43 -3.25
CA GLU A 111 11.96 0.67 -2.63
C GLU A 111 11.95 0.24 -1.16
N ILE A 112 12.48 -0.95 -0.87
CA ILE A 112 12.53 -1.48 0.51
C ILE A 112 13.33 -0.54 1.41
N LYS A 113 14.51 -0.09 0.97
CA LYS A 113 15.33 0.85 1.75
C LYS A 113 14.64 2.21 1.91
N ALA A 114 13.91 2.68 0.90
CA ALA A 114 13.15 3.93 0.99
C ALA A 114 12.00 3.83 2.00
N ILE A 115 11.27 2.72 2.01
CA ILE A 115 10.21 2.44 2.99
C ILE A 115 10.79 2.43 4.41
N GLU A 116 11.88 1.69 4.63
CA GLU A 116 12.56 1.64 5.92
C GLU A 116 13.08 3.01 6.38
N ALA A 117 13.68 3.77 5.47
CA ALA A 117 14.17 5.12 5.77
C ALA A 117 13.00 6.04 6.17
N THR A 118 11.90 5.99 5.43
CA THR A 118 10.70 6.76 5.73
C THR A 118 10.09 6.35 7.07
N SER A 119 10.01 5.05 7.36
CA SER A 119 9.54 4.56 8.66
C SER A 119 10.37 5.11 9.82
N ARG A 120 11.71 5.17 9.66
CA ARG A 120 12.60 5.79 10.67
C ARG A 120 12.37 7.29 10.83
N ILE A 121 12.20 8.02 9.72
CA ILE A 121 11.90 9.47 9.74
C ILE A 121 10.60 9.73 10.50
N LEU A 122 9.57 8.94 10.26
CA LEU A 122 8.26 9.04 10.90
C LEU A 122 8.19 8.39 12.30
N ARG A 123 9.30 7.85 12.81
CA ARG A 123 9.34 7.08 14.08
C ARG A 123 8.24 6.03 14.14
N GLY A 124 8.10 5.27 13.05
CA GLY A 124 7.01 4.31 12.87
C GLY A 124 6.96 3.23 13.94
N ALA A 125 5.77 2.95 14.42
CA ALA A 125 5.48 1.99 15.49
C ALA A 125 5.35 0.53 14.99
N GLY A 126 5.73 0.23 13.74
CA GLY A 126 5.65 -1.09 13.13
C GLY A 126 6.43 -1.15 11.82
N LYS A 127 6.36 -2.31 11.17
CA LYS A 127 7.01 -2.53 9.87
C LYS A 127 6.00 -2.35 8.74
N VAL A 128 6.44 -1.79 7.62
CA VAL A 128 5.68 -1.76 6.35
C VAL A 128 6.49 -2.50 5.31
N ILE A 129 5.89 -3.49 4.69
CA ILE A 129 6.51 -4.40 3.74
C ILE A 129 5.66 -4.41 2.47
N PRO A 130 6.23 -4.16 1.27
CA PRO A 130 5.52 -4.35 0.03
C PRO A 130 5.28 -5.85 -0.19
N ILE A 131 4.08 -6.23 -0.63
CA ILE A 131 3.76 -7.63 -0.90
C ILE A 131 4.63 -8.20 -2.01
N THR A 132 4.92 -7.39 -3.01
CA THR A 132 5.84 -7.68 -4.11
C THR A 132 6.66 -6.44 -4.46
N THR A 133 7.83 -6.63 -5.07
CA THR A 133 8.63 -5.56 -5.70
C THR A 133 8.54 -5.63 -7.23
N ASP A 134 7.69 -6.47 -7.77
CA ASP A 134 7.42 -6.53 -9.20
C ASP A 134 6.47 -5.41 -9.61
N ASN A 135 6.73 -4.77 -10.74
CA ASN A 135 5.88 -3.72 -11.28
C ASN A 135 4.71 -4.35 -12.04
N VAL A 136 3.54 -4.38 -11.40
CA VAL A 136 2.38 -5.14 -11.87
C VAL A 136 1.14 -4.27 -12.06
N HIS A 137 0.21 -4.74 -12.89
CA HIS A 137 -1.15 -4.24 -12.99
C HIS A 137 -2.14 -5.33 -12.58
N LEU A 138 -3.18 -4.94 -11.87
CA LEU A 138 -4.31 -5.81 -11.57
C LEU A 138 -5.16 -5.96 -12.85
N VAL A 139 -5.57 -7.19 -13.13
CA VAL A 139 -6.40 -7.55 -14.30
C VAL A 139 -7.63 -8.27 -13.82
N ALA A 140 -8.81 -7.77 -14.18
CA ALA A 140 -10.10 -8.41 -13.93
C ALA A 140 -10.71 -8.90 -15.24
N GLU A 141 -11.11 -10.17 -15.27
CA GLU A 141 -11.90 -10.76 -16.35
C GLU A 141 -13.36 -10.89 -15.88
N TYR A 142 -14.27 -10.40 -16.70
CA TYR A 142 -15.69 -10.40 -16.41
C TYR A 142 -16.42 -11.53 -17.14
N GLU A 143 -17.57 -11.94 -16.61
CA GLU A 143 -18.40 -13.02 -17.16
C GLU A 143 -18.83 -12.79 -18.61
N ASP A 144 -18.96 -11.55 -19.05
CA ASP A 144 -19.27 -11.14 -20.41
C ASP A 144 -18.06 -11.15 -21.37
N GLY A 145 -16.89 -11.57 -20.89
CA GLY A 145 -15.63 -11.62 -21.63
C GLY A 145 -14.85 -10.32 -21.66
N LYS A 146 -15.33 -9.27 -20.98
CA LYS A 146 -14.59 -8.01 -20.86
C LYS A 146 -13.36 -8.19 -19.98
N ILE A 147 -12.24 -7.60 -20.36
CA ILE A 147 -11.01 -7.55 -19.57
C ILE A 147 -10.74 -6.08 -19.22
N VAL A 148 -10.50 -5.82 -17.93
CA VAL A 148 -10.13 -4.49 -17.41
C VAL A 148 -8.77 -4.59 -16.73
N VAL A 149 -7.87 -3.66 -17.06
CA VAL A 149 -6.50 -3.61 -16.55
C VAL A 149 -6.29 -2.32 -15.77
N GLY A 150 -5.81 -2.43 -14.55
CA GLY A 150 -5.59 -1.30 -13.64
C GLY A 150 -6.60 -1.30 -12.50
N GLU A 151 -6.09 -1.10 -11.30
CA GLU A 151 -6.88 -1.08 -10.06
C GLU A 151 -7.94 0.02 -10.11
N ASN A 152 -7.55 1.23 -10.51
CA ASN A 152 -8.46 2.37 -10.60
C ASN A 152 -9.61 2.15 -11.60
N ASP A 153 -9.33 1.49 -12.73
CA ASP A 153 -10.35 1.22 -13.76
C ASP A 153 -11.30 0.07 -13.33
N ILE A 154 -10.80 -0.87 -12.51
CA ILE A 154 -11.61 -1.92 -11.91
C ILE A 154 -12.56 -1.35 -10.86
N ASP A 155 -12.13 -0.35 -10.08
CA ASP A 155 -12.95 0.34 -9.08
C ASP A 155 -13.93 1.34 -9.70
N ASP A 156 -13.67 1.84 -10.92
CA ASP A 156 -14.54 2.81 -11.55
C ASP A 156 -15.85 2.17 -12.04
N SER A 157 -16.93 2.43 -11.30
CA SER A 157 -18.27 1.94 -11.60
C SER A 157 -18.83 2.45 -12.95
N SER A 158 -18.25 3.52 -13.53
CA SER A 158 -18.63 4.03 -14.86
C SER A 158 -18.05 3.18 -16.00
N VAL A 159 -16.89 2.55 -15.74
CA VAL A 159 -16.22 1.62 -16.67
C VAL A 159 -16.86 0.23 -16.59
N ASN A 160 -17.33 -0.14 -15.41
CA ASN A 160 -17.89 -1.45 -15.12
C ASN A 160 -19.41 -1.36 -15.17
N SER A 161 -20.02 -1.96 -16.20
CA SER A 161 -21.46 -2.18 -16.18
C SER A 161 -21.77 -3.02 -14.93
N LEU A 162 -22.61 -2.51 -14.04
CA LEU A 162 -23.05 -3.17 -12.77
C LEU A 162 -23.71 -4.55 -13.00
N GLN A 163 -23.68 -5.09 -14.22
CA GLN A 163 -24.38 -6.30 -14.64
C GLN A 163 -23.47 -7.52 -14.83
N SER A 164 -22.15 -7.36 -14.90
CA SER A 164 -21.23 -8.48 -15.12
C SER A 164 -20.36 -8.73 -13.90
N ARG A 165 -20.16 -10.01 -13.53
CA ARG A 165 -19.35 -10.42 -12.38
C ARG A 165 -17.90 -10.58 -12.80
N ILE A 166 -16.96 -10.27 -11.91
CA ILE A 166 -15.56 -10.66 -12.06
C ILE A 166 -15.48 -12.17 -11.84
N VAL A 167 -14.99 -12.89 -12.84
CA VAL A 167 -14.81 -14.35 -12.82
C VAL A 167 -13.36 -14.76 -12.61
N ASN A 168 -12.42 -13.88 -12.95
CA ASN A 168 -11.00 -14.09 -12.70
C ASN A 168 -10.31 -12.78 -12.34
N LEU A 169 -9.36 -12.86 -11.39
CA LEU A 169 -8.51 -11.76 -10.98
C LEU A 169 -7.05 -12.22 -11.05
N SER A 170 -6.17 -11.44 -11.64
CA SER A 170 -4.78 -11.79 -11.83
C SER A 170 -3.88 -10.56 -11.85
N LEU A 171 -2.57 -10.78 -11.85
CA LEU A 171 -1.56 -9.73 -12.04
C LEU A 171 -0.86 -9.89 -13.38
N THR A 172 -0.53 -8.78 -14.02
CA THR A 172 0.27 -8.75 -15.25
C THR A 172 1.40 -7.71 -15.12
N PRO A 173 2.66 -8.11 -15.30
CA PRO A 173 3.13 -9.50 -15.32
C PRO A 173 2.81 -10.24 -14.01
N LYS A 174 3.04 -11.56 -13.94
CA LYS A 174 2.96 -12.30 -12.69
C LYS A 174 3.96 -11.74 -11.69
N ALA A 175 3.60 -11.72 -10.42
CA ALA A 175 4.41 -11.22 -9.33
C ALA A 175 4.68 -12.29 -8.28
N ASN A 176 5.84 -12.23 -7.67
CA ASN A 176 6.20 -13.11 -6.56
C ASN A 176 6.12 -12.37 -5.23
N LEU A 177 5.72 -13.09 -4.21
CA LEU A 177 5.72 -12.63 -2.83
C LEU A 177 7.16 -12.30 -2.39
N THR A 178 7.37 -11.12 -1.76
CA THR A 178 8.67 -10.81 -1.17
C THR A 178 9.01 -11.78 -0.04
N LEU A 179 10.31 -12.09 0.14
CA LEU A 179 10.75 -12.95 1.24
C LEU A 179 10.31 -12.41 2.61
N SER A 180 10.42 -11.10 2.80
CA SER A 180 10.03 -10.45 4.05
C SER A 180 8.52 -10.52 4.31
N ALA A 181 7.67 -10.41 3.27
CA ALA A 181 6.23 -10.59 3.42
C ALA A 181 5.90 -12.06 3.73
N ARG A 182 6.55 -13.01 3.04
CA ARG A 182 6.37 -14.44 3.30
C ARG A 182 6.74 -14.81 4.74
N GLU A 183 7.89 -14.35 5.22
CA GLU A 183 8.34 -14.59 6.60
C GLU A 183 7.37 -13.98 7.61
N ALA A 184 6.93 -12.73 7.39
CA ALA A 184 5.98 -12.06 8.27
C ALA A 184 4.65 -12.83 8.34
N LEU A 185 4.12 -13.31 7.22
CA LEU A 185 2.86 -14.07 7.16
C LEU A 185 2.99 -15.43 7.87
N LEU A 186 4.10 -16.16 7.64
CA LEU A 186 4.31 -17.48 8.26
C LEU A 186 4.56 -17.41 9.78
N GLU A 187 5.13 -16.31 10.26
CA GLU A 187 5.44 -16.11 11.68
C GLU A 187 4.32 -15.40 12.44
N ALA A 188 3.24 -15.00 11.78
CA ALA A 188 2.15 -14.26 12.38
C ALA A 188 1.38 -15.08 13.42
N ASP A 189 1.12 -14.50 14.59
CA ASP A 189 0.13 -15.03 15.55
C ASP A 189 -1.30 -14.70 15.08
N LEU A 190 -1.47 -13.59 14.32
CA LEU A 190 -2.75 -13.15 13.76
C LEU A 190 -2.52 -12.42 12.44
N ILE A 191 -3.29 -12.82 11.42
CA ILE A 191 -3.38 -12.12 10.14
C ILE A 191 -4.75 -11.43 10.07
N ILE A 192 -4.73 -10.13 9.75
CA ILE A 192 -5.91 -9.28 9.60
C ILE A 192 -5.95 -8.79 8.16
N PHE A 193 -7.00 -9.12 7.42
CA PHE A 193 -7.27 -8.43 6.17
C PHE A 193 -7.92 -7.08 6.48
N GLY A 194 -7.31 -6.02 5.97
CA GLY A 194 -7.84 -4.67 6.12
C GLY A 194 -9.21 -4.55 5.43
N PRO A 195 -10.17 -3.80 6.01
CA PRO A 195 -11.39 -3.48 5.29
C PRO A 195 -11.06 -2.66 4.04
N GLY A 196 -11.77 -2.91 2.95
CA GLY A 196 -11.56 -2.26 1.66
C GLY A 196 -12.39 -2.94 0.58
N ASP A 197 -12.21 -2.51 -0.65
CA ASP A 197 -12.81 -3.18 -1.79
C ASP A 197 -12.30 -4.62 -1.89
N LEU A 198 -13.24 -5.55 -2.18
CA LEU A 198 -12.92 -6.96 -2.20
C LEU A 198 -11.85 -7.30 -3.25
N TYR A 199 -11.97 -6.74 -4.45
CA TYR A 199 -11.10 -7.09 -5.57
C TYR A 199 -9.80 -6.30 -5.57
N THR A 200 -9.87 -5.01 -5.36
CA THR A 200 -8.73 -4.09 -5.52
C THR A 200 -7.90 -3.91 -4.26
N SER A 201 -8.51 -4.04 -3.07
CA SER A 201 -7.80 -3.89 -1.79
C SER A 201 -7.46 -5.22 -1.10
N VAL A 202 -8.35 -6.23 -1.18
CA VAL A 202 -8.17 -7.51 -0.48
C VAL A 202 -7.59 -8.56 -1.40
N LEU A 203 -8.34 -8.96 -2.44
CA LEU A 203 -7.94 -10.05 -3.34
C LEU A 203 -6.73 -9.72 -4.20
N ALA A 204 -6.46 -8.43 -4.48
CA ALA A 204 -5.25 -8.00 -5.16
C ALA A 204 -3.96 -8.49 -4.48
N ASN A 205 -3.99 -8.70 -3.16
CA ASN A 205 -2.87 -9.29 -2.42
C ASN A 205 -2.82 -10.81 -2.57
N CYS A 206 -3.99 -11.47 -2.62
CA CYS A 206 -4.09 -12.93 -2.66
C CYS A 206 -3.67 -13.54 -4.01
N VAL A 207 -3.63 -12.72 -5.09
CA VAL A 207 -3.23 -13.18 -6.43
C VAL A 207 -1.73 -13.05 -6.70
N VAL A 208 -0.95 -12.68 -5.70
CA VAL A 208 0.53 -12.70 -5.76
C VAL A 208 1.01 -14.14 -5.56
N ASP A 209 1.87 -14.63 -6.46
CA ASP A 209 2.39 -15.99 -6.40
C ASP A 209 3.15 -16.25 -5.08
N GLY A 210 2.71 -17.25 -4.33
CA GLY A 210 3.29 -17.64 -3.03
C GLY A 210 2.60 -17.06 -1.80
N PHE A 211 1.52 -16.29 -1.98
CA PHE A 211 0.68 -15.78 -0.88
C PHE A 211 -0.10 -16.89 -0.17
#